data_605063ca855da8e884ee71a579417853
#
_entry.id   605063ca855da8e884ee71a579417853
#
_cell.length_a   1.000
_cell.length_b   1.000
_cell.length_c   1.000
_cell.angle_alpha   90.00
_cell.angle_beta   90.00
_cell.angle_gamma   90.00
#
_symmetry.space_group_name_H-M   'P 1'
#
loop_
_entity.id
_entity.type
_entity.pdbx_description
1 polymer ?
#
loop_
_entity_poly.entity_id
_entity_poly.type
_entity_poly.pdbx_seq_one_letter_code
_entity_poly.pdbx_strand_id
1 'polypeptide(L)'
;MLRVIDNGDACRESAAVISHTHNQCTWTPSHGQPLTPDGYRNLFETIEPRIFGESALFSDVVNGGPLDLSRLTGSGALEAEPALTVIATRHPGVFVPHALEPPPDRAHGEFRVNPLYVESGASAASVVFRLRFPSDDYEQEYGACRQYLPEEVAIPHEALSALAAGRVPGNLTDLVRRRVIVDLPRRYDAPAAGIT
;
A
#
# COMPACT_ATOMS: atom_id res chain seq x y z
N MET A 1 7.43 -19.49 -12.41
CA MET A 1 7.14 -20.82 -11.87
C MET A 1 7.56 -20.86 -10.40
N LEU A 2 6.60 -20.64 -9.49
CA LEU A 2 6.84 -20.69 -8.04
C LEU A 2 6.94 -22.17 -7.62
N ARG A 3 8.12 -22.61 -7.20
CA ARG A 3 8.27 -23.90 -6.54
C ARG A 3 7.98 -23.72 -5.05
N VAL A 4 6.87 -24.28 -4.58
CA VAL A 4 6.69 -24.51 -3.15
C VAL A 4 7.67 -25.64 -2.78
N ILE A 5 8.70 -25.32 -2.02
CA ILE A 5 9.66 -26.31 -1.52
C ILE A 5 8.97 -27.04 -0.36
N ASP A 6 8.57 -28.27 -0.58
CA ASP A 6 8.01 -29.15 0.45
C ASP A 6 9.18 -29.72 1.29
N ASN A 7 9.49 -29.06 2.39
CA ASN A 7 10.51 -29.48 3.35
C ASN A 7 9.86 -29.96 4.66
N GLY A 8 9.10 -31.07 4.61
CA GLY A 8 8.63 -31.75 5.82
C GLY A 8 7.73 -30.88 6.74
N ASP A 9 7.80 -31.08 8.04
CA ASP A 9 6.94 -30.42 9.04
C ASP A 9 7.05 -28.88 9.08
N ALA A 10 8.14 -28.28 8.58
CA ALA A 10 8.30 -26.83 8.47
C ALA A 10 7.35 -26.22 7.43
N CYS A 11 6.84 -27.00 6.48
CA CYS A 11 5.95 -26.52 5.41
C CYS A 11 4.49 -26.29 5.87
N ARG A 12 4.10 -26.79 7.06
CA ARG A 12 2.73 -26.63 7.58
C ARG A 12 2.41 -25.20 8.00
N GLU A 13 3.42 -24.40 8.30
CA GLU A 13 3.29 -22.99 8.74
C GLU A 13 3.60 -21.98 7.65
N SER A 14 3.92 -22.42 6.44
CA SER A 14 4.30 -21.53 5.35
C SER A 14 3.08 -20.94 4.66
N ALA A 15 3.18 -19.68 4.29
CA ALA A 15 2.21 -18.99 3.43
C ALA A 15 2.92 -18.42 2.19
N ALA A 16 2.28 -18.55 1.03
CA ALA A 16 2.66 -17.80 -0.16
C ALA A 16 1.74 -16.57 -0.28
N VAL A 17 2.33 -15.40 -0.39
CA VAL A 17 1.60 -14.13 -0.59
C VAL A 17 2.04 -13.53 -1.92
N ILE A 18 1.09 -13.30 -2.80
CA ILE A 18 1.28 -12.56 -4.05
C ILE A 18 0.45 -11.29 -3.90
N SER A 19 1.11 -10.18 -3.58
CA SER A 19 0.47 -8.88 -3.38
C SER A 19 0.57 -8.03 -4.63
N HIS A 20 -0.36 -7.10 -4.77
CA HIS A 20 -0.43 -6.12 -5.84
C HIS A 20 -0.34 -6.77 -7.23
N THR A 21 -1.13 -7.82 -7.43
CA THR A 21 -1.26 -8.42 -8.75
C THR A 21 -2.45 -7.80 -9.48
N HIS A 22 -2.24 -7.42 -10.74
CA HIS A 22 -3.31 -6.83 -11.55
C HIS A 22 -4.39 -7.84 -11.88
N ASN A 23 -5.60 -7.35 -12.14
CA ASN A 23 -6.75 -8.16 -12.48
C ASN A 23 -7.04 -8.06 -13.98
N GLN A 24 -7.12 -9.19 -14.65
CA GLN A 24 -7.45 -9.23 -16.08
C GLN A 24 -8.82 -8.61 -16.38
N CYS A 25 -9.76 -8.68 -15.44
CA CYS A 25 -11.11 -8.12 -15.62
C CYS A 25 -11.12 -6.57 -15.73
N THR A 26 -10.07 -5.91 -15.19
CA THR A 26 -9.88 -4.46 -15.25
C THR A 26 -8.59 -4.09 -16.02
N TRP A 27 -8.21 -4.92 -16.98
CA TRP A 27 -6.94 -4.84 -17.68
C TRP A 27 -6.72 -3.52 -18.41
N THR A 28 -5.49 -3.01 -18.33
CA THR A 28 -4.94 -1.94 -19.16
C THR A 28 -3.62 -2.39 -19.78
N PRO A 29 -3.15 -1.79 -20.89
CA PRO A 29 -1.91 -2.20 -21.57
C PRO A 29 -0.65 -2.20 -20.67
N SER A 30 -0.60 -1.37 -19.64
CA SER A 30 0.51 -1.29 -18.68
C SER A 30 0.59 -2.49 -17.73
N HIS A 31 -0.49 -3.26 -17.59
CA HIS A 31 -0.58 -4.37 -16.63
C HIS A 31 0.10 -5.67 -17.10
N GLY A 32 0.62 -5.71 -18.32
CA GLY A 32 1.21 -6.94 -18.88
C GLY A 32 0.15 -8.00 -19.15
N GLN A 33 0.32 -9.21 -18.62
CA GLN A 33 -0.60 -10.34 -18.79
C GLN A 33 -1.12 -10.84 -17.43
N PRO A 34 -2.00 -10.11 -16.76
CA PRO A 34 -2.59 -10.55 -15.50
C PRO A 34 -3.56 -11.71 -15.73
N LEU A 35 -3.93 -12.37 -14.64
CA LEU A 35 -4.95 -13.41 -14.64
C LEU A 35 -6.26 -12.86 -14.07
N THR A 36 -7.35 -13.56 -14.35
CA THR A 36 -8.62 -13.38 -13.62
C THR A 36 -8.48 -13.90 -12.19
N PRO A 37 -9.38 -13.53 -11.25
CA PRO A 37 -9.38 -14.12 -9.91
C PRO A 37 -9.36 -15.65 -9.94
N ASP A 38 -10.13 -16.29 -10.82
CA ASP A 38 -10.14 -17.74 -10.98
C ASP A 38 -8.83 -18.26 -11.59
N GLY A 39 -8.22 -17.50 -12.52
CA GLY A 39 -6.91 -17.81 -13.06
C GLY A 39 -5.84 -17.84 -11.96
N TYR A 40 -5.89 -16.92 -11.01
CA TYR A 40 -4.99 -16.92 -9.85
C TYR A 40 -5.26 -18.10 -8.90
N ARG A 41 -6.52 -18.51 -8.67
CA ARG A 41 -6.85 -19.72 -7.89
C ARG A 41 -6.23 -20.96 -8.52
N ASN A 42 -6.32 -21.08 -9.84
CA ASN A 42 -5.83 -22.22 -10.59
C ASN A 42 -4.30 -22.35 -10.63
N LEU A 43 -3.53 -21.35 -10.15
CA LEU A 43 -2.08 -21.49 -9.98
C LEU A 43 -1.70 -22.43 -8.83
N PHE A 44 -2.64 -22.75 -7.94
CA PHE A 44 -2.41 -23.56 -6.76
C PHE A 44 -3.17 -24.87 -6.88
N GLU A 45 -2.46 -25.97 -7.13
CA GLU A 45 -3.06 -27.30 -7.35
C GLU A 45 -3.51 -27.98 -6.05
N THR A 46 -2.83 -27.71 -4.94
CA THR A 46 -2.97 -28.48 -3.68
C THR A 46 -3.43 -27.64 -2.49
N ILE A 47 -3.54 -26.34 -2.66
CA ILE A 47 -3.93 -25.39 -1.62
C ILE A 47 -4.93 -24.42 -2.24
N GLU A 48 -6.14 -24.35 -1.69
CA GLU A 48 -7.10 -23.34 -2.12
C GLU A 48 -6.67 -21.97 -1.58
N PRO A 49 -6.28 -21.00 -2.45
CA PRO A 49 -5.89 -19.68 -2.00
C PRO A 49 -7.11 -18.83 -1.67
N ARG A 50 -6.97 -17.88 -0.75
CA ARG A 50 -7.90 -16.76 -0.61
C ARG A 50 -7.41 -15.57 -1.44
N ILE A 51 -8.36 -14.92 -2.10
CA ILE A 51 -8.11 -13.73 -2.91
C ILE A 51 -8.85 -12.56 -2.28
N PHE A 52 -8.14 -11.47 -2.13
CA PHE A 52 -8.63 -10.23 -1.54
C PHE A 52 -8.53 -9.11 -2.57
N GLY A 53 -9.56 -8.26 -2.64
CA GLY A 53 -9.44 -6.97 -3.28
C GLY A 53 -8.54 -6.05 -2.46
N GLU A 54 -7.56 -5.42 -3.09
CA GLU A 54 -6.66 -4.52 -2.37
C GLU A 54 -7.36 -3.31 -1.78
N SER A 55 -8.43 -2.83 -2.41
CA SER A 55 -9.24 -1.74 -1.89
C SER A 55 -9.69 -1.98 -0.45
N ALA A 56 -10.14 -3.19 -0.14
CA ALA A 56 -10.59 -3.55 1.20
C ALA A 56 -9.42 -3.63 2.19
N LEU A 57 -8.28 -4.20 1.78
CA LEU A 57 -7.09 -4.27 2.62
C LEU A 57 -6.51 -2.89 2.91
N PHE A 58 -6.46 -2.01 1.91
CA PHE A 58 -6.05 -0.62 2.11
C PHE A 58 -7.01 0.13 3.03
N SER A 59 -8.31 -0.09 2.89
CA SER A 59 -9.32 0.51 3.77
C SER A 59 -9.08 0.13 5.24
N ASP A 60 -8.79 -1.14 5.53
CA ASP A 60 -8.45 -1.59 6.88
C ASP A 60 -7.22 -0.83 7.42
N VAL A 61 -6.14 -0.74 6.63
CA VAL A 61 -4.91 -0.06 7.02
C VAL A 61 -5.13 1.43 7.26
N VAL A 62 -5.82 2.12 6.35
CA VAL A 62 -6.08 3.57 6.42
C VAL A 62 -6.95 3.91 7.61
N ASN A 63 -7.93 3.06 7.95
CA ASN A 63 -8.80 3.25 9.12
C ASN A 63 -8.16 2.80 10.44
N GLY A 64 -6.96 2.23 10.40
CA GLY A 64 -6.21 1.81 11.59
C GLY A 64 -6.74 0.55 12.26
N GLY A 65 -7.45 -0.23 11.47
CA GLY A 65 -7.89 -1.38 11.89
C GLY A 65 -8.20 -2.51 11.89
N PRO A 66 -8.49 -3.69 12.38
CA PRO A 66 -7.54 -4.75 12.07
C PRO A 66 -7.52 -5.04 10.58
N LEU A 67 -6.39 -5.58 10.06
CA LEU A 67 -6.34 -6.15 8.72
C LEU A 67 -7.17 -7.43 8.70
N ASP A 68 -8.35 -7.37 8.12
CA ASP A 68 -9.31 -8.48 8.18
C ASP A 68 -9.09 -9.49 7.05
N LEU A 69 -8.25 -10.48 7.30
CA LEU A 69 -8.06 -11.63 6.41
C LEU A 69 -9.13 -12.73 6.60
N SER A 70 -10.09 -12.56 7.50
CA SER A 70 -11.20 -13.52 7.64
C SER A 70 -12.29 -13.32 6.58
N ARG A 71 -12.33 -12.15 5.92
CA ARG A 71 -13.36 -11.82 4.94
C ARG A 71 -13.35 -12.76 3.75
N LEU A 72 -14.55 -13.06 3.26
CA LEU A 72 -14.77 -13.79 2.02
C LEU A 72 -15.31 -12.79 0.98
N THR A 73 -14.54 -12.56 -0.08
CA THR A 73 -14.94 -11.64 -1.15
C THR A 73 -15.62 -12.44 -2.27
N GLY A 74 -16.83 -12.07 -2.63
CA GLY A 74 -17.56 -12.70 -3.73
C GLY A 74 -16.91 -12.44 -5.08
N SER A 75 -17.11 -13.34 -6.05
CA SER A 75 -16.47 -13.28 -7.37
C SER A 75 -16.70 -11.94 -8.09
N GLY A 76 -17.95 -11.45 -8.13
CA GLY A 76 -18.23 -10.17 -8.79
C GLY A 76 -17.54 -8.96 -8.17
N ALA A 77 -17.32 -8.95 -6.83
CA ALA A 77 -16.54 -7.90 -6.18
C ALA A 77 -15.05 -8.02 -6.52
N LEU A 78 -14.51 -9.23 -6.60
CA LEU A 78 -13.12 -9.45 -7.02
C LEU A 78 -12.89 -9.06 -8.48
N GLU A 79 -13.86 -9.31 -9.37
CA GLU A 79 -13.77 -8.93 -10.79
C GLU A 79 -13.73 -7.41 -11.00
N ALA A 80 -14.33 -6.64 -10.08
CA ALA A 80 -14.31 -5.18 -10.12
C ALA A 80 -13.06 -4.53 -9.52
N GLU A 81 -12.23 -5.31 -8.80
CA GLU A 81 -11.01 -4.80 -8.18
C GLU A 81 -9.88 -4.65 -9.20
N PRO A 82 -9.19 -3.51 -9.25
CA PRO A 82 -8.07 -3.31 -10.17
C PRO A 82 -6.82 -4.10 -9.76
N ALA A 83 -6.64 -4.34 -8.47
CA ALA A 83 -5.51 -5.07 -7.92
C ALA A 83 -5.96 -6.06 -6.85
N LEU A 84 -5.29 -7.21 -6.82
CA LEU A 84 -5.62 -8.33 -5.95
C LEU A 84 -4.41 -8.74 -5.10
N THR A 85 -4.70 -9.24 -3.91
CA THR A 85 -3.73 -9.96 -3.08
C THR A 85 -4.18 -11.42 -2.95
N VAL A 86 -3.30 -12.35 -3.30
CA VAL A 86 -3.54 -13.80 -3.23
C VAL A 86 -2.73 -14.39 -2.08
N ILE A 87 -3.39 -15.10 -1.17
CA ILE A 87 -2.74 -15.76 -0.04
C ILE A 87 -3.06 -17.25 -0.08
N ALA A 88 -2.04 -18.08 -0.23
CA ALA A 88 -2.15 -19.53 -0.22
C ALA A 88 -1.40 -20.11 0.98
N THR A 89 -2.10 -20.80 1.87
CA THR A 89 -1.54 -21.46 3.04
C THR A 89 -2.43 -22.59 3.52
N ARG A 90 -1.83 -23.61 4.16
CA ARG A 90 -2.55 -24.64 4.89
C ARG A 90 -2.82 -24.27 6.35
N HIS A 91 -2.30 -23.14 6.81
CA HIS A 91 -2.46 -22.68 8.19
C HIS A 91 -3.70 -21.78 8.31
N PRO A 92 -4.81 -22.27 8.87
CA PRO A 92 -6.07 -21.51 8.92
C PRO A 92 -5.98 -20.26 9.81
N GLY A 93 -5.05 -20.23 10.76
CA GLY A 93 -4.81 -19.08 11.64
C GLY A 93 -4.31 -17.83 10.92
N VAL A 94 -3.93 -17.91 9.64
CA VAL A 94 -3.64 -16.73 8.81
C VAL A 94 -4.92 -15.99 8.44
N PHE A 95 -6.05 -16.69 8.33
CA PHE A 95 -7.29 -16.11 7.86
C PHE A 95 -8.19 -15.62 9.00
N VAL A 96 -7.63 -14.75 9.82
CA VAL A 96 -8.28 -14.07 10.94
C VAL A 96 -8.03 -12.56 10.86
N PRO A 97 -8.74 -11.72 11.61
CA PRO A 97 -8.36 -10.31 11.75
C PRO A 97 -7.02 -10.17 12.48
N HIS A 98 -6.08 -9.43 11.89
CA HIS A 98 -4.76 -9.14 12.45
C HIS A 98 -4.70 -7.72 12.95
N ALA A 99 -4.31 -7.51 14.20
CA ALA A 99 -4.03 -6.18 14.72
C ALA A 99 -2.88 -5.54 13.93
N LEU A 100 -3.06 -4.29 13.54
CA LEU A 100 -2.00 -3.51 12.90
C LEU A 100 -1.14 -2.84 13.95
N GLU A 101 0.16 -2.89 13.77
CA GLU A 101 1.07 -2.07 14.55
C GLU A 101 0.84 -0.58 14.25
N PRO A 102 0.93 0.28 15.27
CA PRO A 102 0.86 1.72 15.02
C PRO A 102 2.00 2.14 14.08
N PRO A 103 1.78 3.17 13.26
CA PRO A 103 2.85 3.74 12.44
C PRO A 103 4.05 4.11 13.31
N PRO A 104 5.29 3.92 12.81
CA PRO A 104 6.49 4.26 13.57
C PRO A 104 6.53 5.76 13.87
N ASP A 105 6.98 6.12 15.07
CA ASP A 105 7.20 7.50 15.50
C ASP A 105 8.60 8.03 15.13
N ARG A 106 9.47 7.13 14.65
CA ARG A 106 10.85 7.43 14.21
C ARG A 106 11.11 6.84 12.84
N ALA A 107 11.78 7.60 11.99
CA ALA A 107 12.20 7.16 10.69
C ALA A 107 13.34 6.13 10.79
N HIS A 108 13.29 5.10 9.93
CA HIS A 108 14.45 4.28 9.60
C HIS A 108 15.34 5.00 8.58
N GLY A 109 14.75 5.80 7.73
CA GLY A 109 15.36 6.69 6.76
C GLY A 109 15.12 8.15 7.11
N GLU A 110 14.23 8.78 6.40
CA GLU A 110 13.81 10.18 6.59
C GLU A 110 12.32 10.33 6.33
N PHE A 111 11.61 10.93 7.26
CA PHE A 111 10.21 11.29 7.04
C PHE A 111 10.11 12.48 6.10
N ARG A 112 9.31 12.31 5.05
CA ARG A 112 9.01 13.35 4.07
C ARG A 112 7.53 13.37 3.73
N VAL A 113 7.07 14.51 3.25
CA VAL A 113 5.79 14.58 2.55
C VAL A 113 5.91 13.76 1.27
N ASN A 114 4.92 12.91 1.00
CA ASN A 114 4.89 12.06 -0.19
C ASN A 114 5.04 12.93 -1.45
N PRO A 115 5.90 12.56 -2.41
CA PRO A 115 6.12 13.32 -3.65
C PRO A 115 4.87 13.59 -4.50
N LEU A 116 3.78 12.85 -4.28
CA LEU A 116 2.48 13.14 -4.89
C LEU A 116 1.82 14.40 -4.32
N TYR A 117 2.31 14.94 -3.20
CA TYR A 117 1.80 16.16 -2.60
C TYR A 117 2.73 17.32 -2.91
N VAL A 118 2.24 18.26 -3.71
CA VAL A 118 2.97 19.49 -4.07
C VAL A 118 2.49 20.63 -3.20
N GLU A 119 3.42 21.51 -2.81
CA GLU A 119 3.09 22.73 -2.11
C GLU A 119 2.17 23.59 -2.97
N SER A 120 1.02 23.99 -2.44
CA SER A 120 0.00 24.80 -3.11
C SER A 120 -0.22 26.14 -2.44
N GLY A 121 0.32 26.35 -1.23
CA GLY A 121 0.23 27.59 -0.49
C GLY A 121 0.91 27.48 0.86
N ALA A 122 1.15 28.63 1.48
CA ALA A 122 1.69 28.73 2.81
C ALA A 122 1.04 29.87 3.60
N SER A 123 0.95 29.70 4.90
CA SER A 123 0.56 30.73 5.88
C SER A 123 1.69 30.92 6.88
N ALA A 124 1.52 31.85 7.83
CA ALA A 124 2.46 31.99 8.93
C ALA A 124 2.56 30.75 9.84
N ALA A 125 1.52 29.90 9.85
CA ALA A 125 1.43 28.73 10.74
C ALA A 125 1.71 27.39 10.04
N SER A 126 1.42 27.26 8.75
CA SER A 126 1.42 25.97 8.04
C SER A 126 1.71 26.11 6.55
N VAL A 127 2.18 25.03 5.96
CA VAL A 127 2.27 24.82 4.51
C VAL A 127 1.10 23.94 4.07
N VAL A 128 0.46 24.32 2.97
CA VAL A 128 -0.64 23.57 2.35
C VAL A 128 -0.08 22.76 1.19
N PHE A 129 -0.36 21.48 1.20
CA PHE A 129 0.02 20.54 0.15
C PHE A 129 -1.23 20.00 -0.52
N ARG A 130 -1.19 19.86 -1.84
CA ARG A 130 -2.27 19.30 -2.64
C ARG A 130 -1.81 18.07 -3.39
N LEU A 131 -2.65 17.05 -3.42
CA LEU A 131 -2.44 15.82 -4.17
C LEU A 131 -2.39 16.13 -5.67
N ARG A 132 -1.31 15.69 -6.33
CA ARG A 132 -1.10 15.87 -7.75
C ARG A 132 -0.35 14.68 -8.32
N PHE A 133 -0.95 14.00 -9.29
CA PHE A 133 -0.26 12.94 -10.02
C PHE A 133 0.74 13.52 -11.03
N PRO A 134 1.84 12.80 -11.30
CA PRO A 134 2.90 13.28 -12.20
C PRO A 134 2.46 13.42 -13.66
N SER A 135 1.47 12.64 -14.11
CA SER A 135 0.90 12.69 -15.45
C SER A 135 -0.53 12.16 -15.45
N ASP A 136 -1.26 12.43 -16.53
CA ASP A 136 -2.63 11.93 -16.73
C ASP A 136 -2.63 10.40 -16.85
N ASP A 137 -1.63 9.81 -17.49
CA ASP A 137 -1.51 8.34 -17.59
C ASP A 137 -1.32 7.71 -16.21
N TYR A 138 -0.47 8.33 -15.36
CA TYR A 138 -0.29 7.87 -13.99
C TYR A 138 -1.57 8.00 -13.17
N GLU A 139 -2.31 9.09 -13.34
CA GLU A 139 -3.60 9.29 -12.67
C GLU A 139 -4.64 8.29 -13.17
N GLN A 140 -4.67 7.96 -14.45
CA GLN A 140 -5.57 6.95 -14.99
C GLN A 140 -5.29 5.57 -14.38
N GLU A 141 -4.03 5.23 -14.16
CA GLU A 141 -3.63 3.93 -13.61
C GLU A 141 -3.82 3.85 -12.10
N TYR A 142 -3.42 4.89 -11.38
CA TYR A 142 -3.36 4.89 -9.90
C TYR A 142 -4.38 5.80 -9.23
N GLY A 143 -5.21 6.51 -10.00
CA GLY A 143 -6.14 7.51 -9.48
C GLY A 143 -7.19 6.96 -8.51
N ALA A 144 -7.46 5.65 -8.54
CA ALA A 144 -8.33 4.98 -7.56
C ALA A 144 -7.85 5.17 -6.11
N CYS A 145 -6.55 5.42 -5.88
CA CYS A 145 -6.02 5.69 -4.53
C CYS A 145 -6.51 7.01 -3.92
N ARG A 146 -7.11 7.94 -4.71
CA ARG A 146 -7.74 9.18 -4.20
C ARG A 146 -8.75 8.91 -3.10
N GLN A 147 -9.44 7.78 -3.14
CA GLN A 147 -10.40 7.41 -2.09
C GLN A 147 -9.75 7.26 -0.70
N TYR A 148 -8.44 7.04 -0.63
CA TYR A 148 -7.68 6.86 0.62
C TYR A 148 -6.84 8.09 0.99
N LEU A 149 -6.55 8.95 0.03
CA LEU A 149 -5.67 10.11 0.17
C LEU A 149 -6.49 11.38 0.28
N PRO A 150 -6.21 12.26 1.25
CA PRO A 150 -6.82 13.58 1.27
C PRO A 150 -6.35 14.41 0.07
N GLU A 151 -7.26 15.13 -0.57
CA GLU A 151 -6.93 16.02 -1.70
C GLU A 151 -6.01 17.17 -1.30
N GLU A 152 -6.15 17.63 -0.05
CA GLU A 152 -5.37 18.73 0.49
C GLU A 152 -5.07 18.50 1.97
N VAL A 153 -3.87 18.86 2.39
CA VAL A 153 -3.44 18.81 3.78
C VAL A 153 -2.67 20.06 4.16
N ALA A 154 -2.91 20.59 5.37
CA ALA A 154 -2.12 21.66 5.96
C ALA A 154 -1.22 21.07 7.04
N ILE A 155 0.11 21.24 6.89
CA ILE A 155 1.09 20.73 7.84
C ILE A 155 1.76 21.93 8.54
N PRO A 156 1.70 22.03 9.89
CA PRO A 156 2.38 23.09 10.62
C PRO A 156 3.87 23.15 10.36
N HIS A 157 4.48 24.33 10.30
CA HIS A 157 5.93 24.49 10.11
C HIS A 157 6.76 23.77 11.17
N GLU A 158 6.32 23.77 12.43
CA GLU A 158 6.97 23.04 13.52
C GLU A 158 6.95 21.51 13.27
N ALA A 159 5.87 21.01 12.68
CA ALA A 159 5.73 19.60 12.34
C ALA A 159 6.63 19.22 11.17
N LEU A 160 6.76 20.04 10.14
CA LEU A 160 7.74 19.83 9.06
C LEU A 160 9.17 19.82 9.61
N SER A 161 9.49 20.68 10.56
CA SER A 161 10.79 20.68 11.24
C SER A 161 11.03 19.40 12.05
N ALA A 162 9.99 18.86 12.72
CA ALA A 162 10.07 17.60 13.43
C ALA A 162 10.28 16.41 12.49
N LEU A 163 9.60 16.41 11.33
CA LEU A 163 9.78 15.39 10.29
C LEU A 163 11.22 15.39 9.76
N ALA A 164 11.78 16.57 9.47
CA ALA A 164 13.17 16.71 9.07
C ALA A 164 14.16 16.23 10.15
N ALA A 165 13.77 16.30 11.44
CA ALA A 165 14.51 15.73 12.55
C ALA A 165 14.25 14.23 12.79
N GLY A 166 13.55 13.55 11.88
CA GLY A 166 13.27 12.11 11.92
C GLY A 166 12.20 11.71 12.93
N ARG A 167 11.30 12.61 13.31
CA ARG A 167 10.21 12.35 14.27
C ARG A 167 8.86 12.72 13.70
N VAL A 168 7.84 11.90 13.98
CA VAL A 168 6.44 12.22 13.65
C VAL A 168 5.75 12.75 14.88
N PRO A 169 5.26 14.01 14.89
CA PRO A 169 4.36 14.49 15.93
C PRO A 169 3.09 13.64 15.99
N GLY A 170 2.60 13.35 17.21
CA GLY A 170 1.45 12.45 17.41
C GLY A 170 0.19 12.85 16.66
N ASN A 171 -0.03 14.16 16.47
CA ASN A 171 -1.15 14.69 15.69
C ASN A 171 -1.02 14.44 14.16
N LEU A 172 0.14 13.98 13.67
CA LEU A 172 0.36 13.63 12.26
C LEU A 172 0.39 12.10 12.01
N THR A 173 0.16 11.28 13.01
CA THR A 173 0.17 9.80 12.88
C THR A 173 -0.83 9.32 11.83
N ASP A 174 -1.98 9.98 11.71
CA ASP A 174 -2.96 9.65 10.67
C ASP A 174 -2.41 9.94 9.26
N LEU A 175 -1.64 10.98 9.08
CA LEU A 175 -1.00 11.30 7.78
C LEU A 175 0.07 10.28 7.40
N VAL A 176 0.77 9.67 8.37
CA VAL A 176 1.68 8.54 8.11
C VAL A 176 0.89 7.30 7.68
N ARG A 177 -0.19 7.00 8.37
CA ARG A 177 -1.08 5.89 8.02
C ARG A 177 -1.64 6.04 6.61
N ARG A 178 -2.07 7.23 6.23
CA ARG A 178 -2.58 7.56 4.89
C ARG A 178 -1.50 7.75 3.83
N ARG A 179 -0.22 7.55 4.17
CA ARG A 179 0.89 7.73 3.24
C ARG A 179 1.06 9.15 2.68
N VAL A 180 0.50 10.14 3.34
CA VAL A 180 0.80 11.57 3.09
C VAL A 180 2.20 11.90 3.58
N ILE A 181 2.61 11.28 4.69
CA ILE A 181 3.98 11.29 5.19
C ILE A 181 4.54 9.88 5.01
N VAL A 182 5.72 9.79 4.39
CA VAL A 182 6.39 8.52 4.08
C VAL A 182 7.80 8.50 4.67
N ASP A 183 8.28 7.32 5.06
CA ASP A 183 9.66 7.08 5.49
C ASP A 183 10.46 6.59 4.29
N LEU A 184 11.30 7.45 3.74
CA LEU A 184 12.11 7.15 2.56
C LEU A 184 13.56 6.84 2.97
N PRO A 185 14.22 5.87 2.31
CA PRO A 185 15.63 5.61 2.54
C PRO A 185 16.49 6.83 2.20
N ARG A 186 17.42 7.21 3.09
CA ARG A 186 18.32 8.38 2.93
C ARG A 186 19.11 8.39 1.61
N ARG A 187 19.37 7.23 1.02
CA ARG A 187 20.08 7.12 -0.25
C ARG A 187 19.38 7.79 -1.44
N TYR A 188 18.10 8.07 -1.32
CA TYR A 188 17.35 8.81 -2.34
C TYR A 188 17.59 10.33 -2.28
N ASP A 189 18.36 10.78 -1.26
CA ASP A 189 18.71 12.18 -1.09
C ASP A 189 20.08 12.55 -1.67
N ALA A 190 20.77 11.58 -2.29
CA ALA A 190 22.01 11.92 -3.00
C ALA A 190 21.68 13.03 -4.01
N PRO A 191 22.34 14.22 -3.92
CA PRO A 191 22.14 15.26 -4.89
C PRO A 191 22.37 14.65 -6.27
N ALA A 192 21.49 14.93 -7.22
CA ALA A 192 21.69 14.55 -8.59
C ALA A 192 23.12 14.96 -8.96
N ALA A 193 23.98 13.97 -9.22
CA ALA A 193 25.36 14.24 -9.61
C ALA A 193 25.28 15.20 -10.78
N GLY A 194 25.74 16.44 -10.59
CA GLY A 194 25.69 17.47 -11.61
C GLY A 194 26.35 16.90 -12.85
N ILE A 195 25.57 16.77 -13.91
CA ILE A 195 26.08 16.52 -15.23
C ILE A 195 26.78 17.83 -15.61
N THR A 196 28.09 17.87 -15.38
CA THR A 196 28.98 18.89 -15.94
C THR A 196 29.30 18.54 -17.37
#